data_733da03e1aeb4f512e02dec0c321c2d2
#
_entry.id   733da03e1aeb4f512e02dec0c321c2d2
#
_cell.length_a   1.000
_cell.length_b   1.000
_cell.length_c   1.000
_cell.angle_alpha   90.00
_cell.angle_beta   90.00
_cell.angle_gamma   90.00
#
_symmetry.space_group_name_H-M   'P 1'
#
loop_
_entity.id
_entity.type
_entity.pdbx_description
1 polymer ?
#
loop_
_entity_poly.entity_id
_entity_poly.type
_entity_poly.pdbx_seq_one_letter_code
_entity_poly.pdbx_strand_id
1 'polypeptide(L)'
;GSSCTIHLPSGESFDCIVPLPGAHMVQNALAGTAVGYQLGLTPAEIKAGIEGLPSIPGRNNIIQTDKIIILDDCYNANPISMQASLDVLNMAIGRKVAVLGDMGELGETGKELHYETGAHAGDIGIDLVCGIGELSKELVAGASEHGCEAKWFPAKADFLAEMKHLI
;
A
#
# COMPACT_ATOMS: atom_id res chain seq x y z
N GLY A 1 -3.98 8.14 -9.26
CA GLY A 1 -5.05 8.58 -8.36
C GLY A 1 -6.35 7.85 -8.61
N SER A 2 -7.32 8.04 -7.73
CA SER A 2 -8.63 7.40 -7.79
C SER A 2 -9.72 8.44 -8.03
N SER A 3 -10.63 8.22 -9.01
CA SER A 3 -11.79 9.08 -9.24
C SER A 3 -12.98 8.53 -8.45
N CYS A 4 -13.70 9.40 -7.76
CA CYS A 4 -14.88 9.04 -6.98
C CYS A 4 -15.90 10.18 -6.94
N THR A 5 -17.17 9.84 -6.66
CA THR A 5 -18.22 10.81 -6.32
C THR A 5 -18.46 10.75 -4.82
N ILE A 6 -18.37 11.87 -4.14
CA ILE A 6 -18.62 12.01 -2.71
C ILE A 6 -20.03 12.57 -2.50
N HIS A 7 -20.83 11.87 -1.70
CA HIS A 7 -22.17 12.27 -1.29
C HIS A 7 -22.16 12.79 0.15
N LEU A 8 -22.68 13.98 0.36
CA LEU A 8 -22.77 14.61 1.66
C LEU A 8 -24.13 14.34 2.34
N PRO A 9 -24.21 14.40 3.68
CA PRO A 9 -25.47 14.25 4.41
C PRO A 9 -26.53 15.31 4.05
N SER A 10 -26.12 16.46 3.52
CA SER A 10 -27.02 17.50 2.99
C SER A 10 -27.78 17.07 1.75
N GLY A 11 -27.40 15.98 1.08
CA GLY A 11 -27.91 15.56 -0.23
C GLY A 11 -27.11 16.11 -1.41
N GLU A 12 -26.15 17.00 -1.17
CA GLU A 12 -25.22 17.48 -2.20
C GLU A 12 -24.20 16.41 -2.55
N SER A 13 -23.65 16.45 -3.76
CA SER A 13 -22.57 15.56 -4.18
C SER A 13 -21.59 16.29 -5.08
N PHE A 14 -20.35 15.80 -5.14
CA PHE A 14 -19.32 16.30 -6.03
C PHE A 14 -18.37 15.21 -6.48
N ASP A 15 -17.90 15.31 -7.71
CA ASP A 15 -16.84 14.45 -8.24
C ASP A 15 -15.48 14.93 -7.75
N CYS A 16 -14.64 14.00 -7.36
CA CYS A 16 -13.33 14.28 -6.77
C CYS A 16 -12.28 13.29 -7.29
N ILE A 17 -11.06 13.78 -7.47
CA ILE A 17 -9.88 12.97 -7.74
C ILE A 17 -9.02 12.93 -6.49
N VAL A 18 -8.92 11.75 -5.88
CA VAL A 18 -7.94 11.51 -4.81
C VAL A 18 -6.60 11.25 -5.49
N PRO A 19 -5.56 12.08 -5.30
CA PRO A 19 -4.33 11.99 -6.07
C PRO A 19 -3.50 10.73 -5.78
N LEU A 20 -3.74 10.09 -4.64
CA LEU A 20 -3.09 8.85 -4.23
C LEU A 20 -3.87 7.63 -4.71
N PRO A 21 -3.22 6.55 -5.21
CA PRO A 21 -3.90 5.36 -5.69
C PRO A 21 -4.39 4.48 -4.53
N GLY A 22 -5.45 3.70 -4.80
CA GLY A 22 -5.99 2.69 -3.89
C GLY A 22 -7.29 3.08 -3.21
N ALA A 23 -8.15 2.08 -2.99
CA ALA A 23 -9.47 2.27 -2.36
C ALA A 23 -9.36 2.81 -0.93
N HIS A 24 -8.33 2.42 -0.19
CA HIS A 24 -8.05 2.91 1.16
C HIS A 24 -7.78 4.43 1.19
N MET A 25 -7.21 5.00 0.12
CA MET A 25 -7.01 6.45 0.02
C MET A 25 -8.33 7.19 -0.19
N VAL A 26 -9.29 6.58 -0.88
CA VAL A 26 -10.66 7.12 -0.98
C VAL A 26 -11.34 7.10 0.40
N GLN A 27 -11.16 6.05 1.20
CA GLN A 27 -11.67 5.99 2.57
C GLN A 27 -11.06 7.07 3.46
N ASN A 28 -9.75 7.32 3.35
CA ASN A 28 -9.09 8.42 4.05
C ASN A 28 -9.64 9.79 3.61
N ALA A 29 -9.89 9.98 2.33
CA ALA A 29 -10.52 11.20 1.81
C ALA A 29 -11.96 11.38 2.35
N LEU A 30 -12.74 10.30 2.49
CA LEU A 30 -14.06 10.34 3.13
C LEU A 30 -13.98 10.76 4.60
N ALA A 31 -12.99 10.27 5.35
CA ALA A 31 -12.77 10.71 6.72
C ALA A 31 -12.46 12.21 6.79
N GLY A 32 -11.57 12.70 5.92
CA GLY A 32 -11.29 14.13 5.78
C GLY A 32 -12.53 14.94 5.37
N THR A 33 -13.34 14.41 4.46
CA THR A 33 -14.61 15.00 4.05
C THR A 33 -15.56 15.16 5.24
N ALA A 34 -15.72 14.12 6.06
CA ALA A 34 -16.59 14.15 7.23
C ALA A 34 -16.18 15.25 8.22
N VAL A 35 -14.88 15.38 8.48
CA VAL A 35 -14.33 16.44 9.33
C VAL A 35 -14.58 17.82 8.72
N GLY A 36 -14.27 18.02 7.43
CA GLY A 36 -14.49 19.28 6.73
C GLY A 36 -15.95 19.70 6.74
N TYR A 37 -16.86 18.76 6.47
CA TYR A 37 -18.30 18.98 6.52
C TYR A 37 -18.78 19.43 7.92
N GLN A 38 -18.29 18.76 8.98
CA GLN A 38 -18.63 19.14 10.36
C GLN A 38 -18.10 20.53 10.76
N LEU A 39 -16.99 20.94 10.17
CA LEU A 39 -16.42 22.28 10.37
C LEU A 39 -17.11 23.36 9.50
N GLY A 40 -18.09 22.99 8.67
CA GLY A 40 -18.86 23.91 7.85
C GLY A 40 -18.17 24.32 6.54
N LEU A 41 -17.18 23.56 6.08
CA LEU A 41 -16.57 23.78 4.77
C LEU A 41 -17.57 23.46 3.65
N THR A 42 -17.51 24.23 2.58
CA THR A 42 -18.31 24.00 1.37
C THR A 42 -17.81 22.78 0.60
N PRO A 43 -18.66 22.14 -0.23
CA PRO A 43 -18.22 21.05 -1.11
C PRO A 43 -17.00 21.40 -1.97
N ALA A 44 -16.91 22.63 -2.44
CA ALA A 44 -15.80 23.12 -3.25
C ALA A 44 -14.48 23.20 -2.45
N GLU A 45 -14.55 23.65 -1.19
CA GLU A 45 -13.38 23.72 -0.31
C GLU A 45 -12.88 22.31 0.09
N ILE A 46 -13.81 21.39 0.40
CA ILE A 46 -13.49 19.99 0.70
C ILE A 46 -12.81 19.34 -0.52
N LYS A 47 -13.39 19.49 -1.70
CA LYS A 47 -12.83 19.00 -2.95
C LYS A 47 -11.43 19.54 -3.19
N ALA A 48 -11.25 20.85 -3.08
CA ALA A 48 -9.94 21.49 -3.28
C ALA A 48 -8.90 20.98 -2.29
N GLY A 49 -9.27 20.72 -1.03
CA GLY A 49 -8.42 20.14 -0.02
C GLY A 49 -7.97 18.71 -0.37
N ILE A 50 -8.86 17.88 -0.86
CA ILE A 50 -8.57 16.50 -1.26
C ILE A 50 -7.66 16.46 -2.51
N GLU A 51 -8.04 17.20 -3.55
CA GLU A 51 -7.31 17.24 -4.83
C GLU A 51 -5.93 17.91 -4.69
N GLY A 52 -5.78 18.79 -3.71
CA GLY A 52 -4.54 19.48 -3.38
C GLY A 52 -3.60 18.72 -2.45
N LEU A 53 -3.87 17.46 -2.10
CA LEU A 53 -3.00 16.68 -1.22
C LEU A 53 -1.60 16.51 -1.85
N PRO A 54 -0.54 16.93 -1.16
CA PRO A 54 0.82 16.71 -1.65
C PRO A 54 1.22 15.24 -1.48
N SER A 55 2.14 14.79 -2.33
CA SER A 55 2.83 13.51 -2.12
C SER A 55 3.69 13.59 -0.86
N ILE A 56 3.60 12.58 0.00
CA ILE A 56 4.37 12.46 1.23
C ILE A 56 5.31 11.27 1.08
N PRO A 57 6.65 11.44 1.19
CA PRO A 57 7.60 10.33 1.15
C PRO A 57 7.23 9.24 2.15
N GLY A 58 7.33 7.98 1.74
CA GLY A 58 6.97 6.83 2.57
C GLY A 58 5.46 6.60 2.75
N ARG A 59 4.59 7.36 2.07
CA ARG A 59 3.13 7.22 2.17
C ARG A 59 2.51 7.10 0.78
N ASN A 60 2.43 5.88 0.26
CA ASN A 60 1.85 5.57 -1.05
C ASN A 60 2.38 6.50 -2.18
N ASN A 61 3.67 6.81 -2.10
CA ASN A 61 4.34 7.76 -2.97
C ASN A 61 4.88 7.05 -4.21
N ILE A 62 4.47 7.50 -5.40
CA ILE A 62 4.93 6.92 -6.67
C ILE A 62 6.16 7.68 -7.16
N ILE A 63 7.28 6.96 -7.25
CA ILE A 63 8.55 7.47 -7.78
C ILE A 63 8.80 6.82 -9.14
N GLN A 64 8.80 7.63 -10.18
CA GLN A 64 9.08 7.16 -11.54
C GLN A 64 10.55 7.37 -11.89
N THR A 65 11.20 6.30 -12.34
CA THR A 65 12.55 6.33 -12.87
C THR A 65 12.56 5.93 -14.35
N ASP A 66 13.71 5.99 -15.01
CA ASP A 66 13.85 5.57 -16.42
C ASP A 66 13.62 4.07 -16.62
N LYS A 67 13.70 3.25 -15.57
CA LYS A 67 13.68 1.78 -15.66
C LYS A 67 12.54 1.14 -14.91
N ILE A 68 12.19 1.66 -13.75
CA ILE A 68 11.19 1.09 -12.84
C ILE A 68 10.31 2.18 -12.25
N ILE A 69 9.12 1.79 -11.82
CA ILE A 69 8.24 2.60 -11.00
C ILE A 69 8.31 2.03 -9.58
N ILE A 70 8.53 2.89 -8.59
CA ILE A 70 8.60 2.51 -7.18
C ILE A 70 7.35 3.05 -6.48
N LEU A 71 6.61 2.16 -5.81
CA LEU A 71 5.58 2.53 -4.84
C LEU A 71 6.24 2.56 -3.45
N ASP A 72 6.56 3.76 -2.98
CA ASP A 72 7.19 3.97 -1.67
C ASP A 72 6.11 4.18 -0.60
N ASP A 73 5.87 3.14 0.21
CA ASP A 73 4.89 3.11 1.30
C ASP A 73 5.52 2.53 2.59
N CYS A 74 6.75 2.95 2.88
CA CYS A 74 7.59 2.35 3.91
C CYS A 74 7.58 3.06 5.27
N TYR A 75 6.68 4.03 5.51
CA TYR A 75 6.63 4.77 6.78
C TYR A 75 6.26 3.89 7.97
N ASN A 76 5.28 3.01 7.80
CA ASN A 76 4.83 2.05 8.81
C ASN A 76 4.16 0.86 8.11
N ALA A 77 4.11 -0.28 8.79
CA ALA A 77 3.53 -1.51 8.27
C ALA A 77 2.57 -2.14 9.27
N ASN A 78 1.39 -2.51 8.80
CA ASN A 78 0.45 -3.39 9.48
C ASN A 78 -0.28 -4.25 8.43
N PRO A 79 -0.95 -5.35 8.81
CA PRO A 79 -1.55 -6.27 7.83
C PRO A 79 -2.48 -5.57 6.83
N ILE A 80 -3.36 -4.70 7.31
CA ILE A 80 -4.36 -4.02 6.47
C ILE A 80 -3.67 -3.06 5.47
N SER A 81 -2.70 -2.25 5.94
CA SER A 81 -2.01 -1.31 5.07
C SER A 81 -1.11 -2.02 4.06
N MET A 82 -0.44 -3.11 4.45
CA MET A 82 0.40 -3.87 3.53
C MET A 82 -0.42 -4.55 2.43
N GLN A 83 -1.55 -5.18 2.78
CA GLN A 83 -2.47 -5.75 1.80
C GLN A 83 -3.01 -4.67 0.85
N ALA A 84 -3.40 -3.50 1.36
CA ALA A 84 -3.86 -2.40 0.53
C ALA A 84 -2.77 -1.88 -0.42
N SER A 85 -1.50 -1.83 0.01
CA SER A 85 -0.38 -1.46 -0.86
C SER A 85 -0.06 -2.53 -1.91
N LEU A 86 -0.20 -3.82 -1.56
CA LEU A 86 -0.10 -4.93 -2.51
C LEU A 86 -1.21 -4.87 -3.56
N ASP A 87 -2.44 -4.53 -3.18
CA ASP A 87 -3.54 -4.31 -4.12
C ASP A 87 -3.24 -3.17 -5.11
N VAL A 88 -2.64 -2.08 -4.61
CA VAL A 88 -2.19 -0.98 -5.49
C VAL A 88 -1.07 -1.45 -6.43
N LEU A 89 -0.09 -2.18 -5.93
CA LEU A 89 0.98 -2.76 -6.75
C LEU A 89 0.40 -3.70 -7.82
N ASN A 90 -0.61 -4.49 -7.48
CA ASN A 90 -1.25 -5.41 -8.41
C ASN A 90 -1.96 -4.71 -9.58
N MET A 91 -2.35 -3.43 -9.44
CA MET A 91 -2.91 -2.64 -10.55
C MET A 91 -1.85 -2.22 -11.58
N ALA A 92 -0.55 -2.38 -11.28
CA ALA A 92 0.52 -2.01 -12.18
C ALA A 92 0.62 -2.98 -13.39
N ILE A 93 1.05 -2.43 -14.52
CA ILE A 93 1.38 -3.20 -15.72
C ILE A 93 2.85 -3.60 -15.66
N GLY A 94 3.15 -4.86 -15.98
CA GLY A 94 4.51 -5.41 -15.98
C GLY A 94 4.79 -6.26 -14.75
N ARG A 95 6.07 -6.55 -14.53
CA ARG A 95 6.52 -7.37 -13.41
C ARG A 95 6.35 -6.64 -12.09
N LYS A 96 5.70 -7.27 -11.13
CA LYS A 96 5.35 -6.74 -9.82
C LYS A 96 6.24 -7.37 -8.75
N VAL A 97 7.07 -6.56 -8.14
CA VAL A 97 8.01 -6.99 -7.09
C VAL A 97 7.69 -6.26 -5.79
N ALA A 98 7.37 -7.01 -4.74
CA ALA A 98 7.13 -6.47 -3.41
C ALA A 98 8.35 -6.71 -2.51
N VAL A 99 8.88 -5.64 -1.90
CA VAL A 99 9.95 -5.72 -0.90
C VAL A 99 9.37 -5.31 0.43
N LEU A 100 9.20 -6.28 1.33
CA LEU A 100 8.41 -6.13 2.54
C LEU A 100 9.28 -6.43 3.78
N GLY A 101 9.13 -5.61 4.81
CA GLY A 101 9.78 -5.79 6.10
C GLY A 101 8.85 -6.41 7.15
N ASP A 102 9.39 -6.62 8.35
CA ASP A 102 8.60 -7.05 9.49
C ASP A 102 7.55 -6.00 9.89
N MET A 103 6.36 -6.47 10.25
CA MET A 103 5.33 -5.66 10.89
C MET A 103 5.52 -5.72 12.41
N GLY A 104 5.69 -4.55 13.03
CA GLY A 104 5.84 -4.43 14.48
C GLY A 104 4.51 -4.47 15.24
N GLU A 105 4.59 -4.65 16.55
CA GLU A 105 3.49 -4.46 17.51
C GLU A 105 2.27 -5.38 17.31
N LEU A 106 2.44 -6.54 16.68
CA LEU A 106 1.36 -7.50 16.41
C LEU A 106 1.15 -8.54 17.52
N GLY A 107 2.00 -8.54 18.55
CA GLY A 107 1.90 -9.48 19.67
C GLY A 107 2.06 -10.94 19.24
N GLU A 108 1.30 -11.83 19.86
CA GLU A 108 1.40 -13.29 19.64
C GLU A 108 0.93 -13.73 18.24
N THR A 109 0.06 -12.95 17.60
CA THR A 109 -0.46 -13.23 16.25
C THR A 109 0.47 -12.78 15.13
N GLY A 110 1.63 -12.20 15.47
CA GLY A 110 2.54 -11.62 14.49
C GLY A 110 2.92 -12.57 13.35
N LYS A 111 3.21 -13.84 13.66
CA LYS A 111 3.56 -14.84 12.65
C LYS A 111 2.41 -15.13 11.68
N GLU A 112 1.22 -15.38 12.22
CA GLU A 112 0.02 -15.66 11.45
C GLU A 112 -0.32 -14.50 10.51
N LEU A 113 -0.30 -13.26 11.01
CA LEU A 113 -0.59 -12.06 10.22
C LEU A 113 0.46 -11.79 9.13
N HIS A 114 1.73 -12.15 9.36
CA HIS A 114 2.76 -12.11 8.31
C HIS A 114 2.47 -13.16 7.23
N TYR A 115 2.15 -14.40 7.63
CA TYR A 115 1.78 -15.45 6.70
C TYR A 115 0.58 -15.05 5.83
N GLU A 116 -0.51 -14.57 6.45
CA GLU A 116 -1.72 -14.13 5.73
C GLU A 116 -1.42 -12.98 4.75
N THR A 117 -0.54 -12.05 5.13
CA THR A 117 -0.12 -10.96 4.23
C THR A 117 0.65 -11.50 3.02
N GLY A 118 1.51 -12.49 3.23
CA GLY A 118 2.21 -13.18 2.15
C GLY A 118 1.27 -13.98 1.25
N ALA A 119 0.34 -14.73 1.84
CA ALA A 119 -0.70 -15.47 1.14
C ALA A 119 -1.53 -14.54 0.23
N HIS A 120 -1.93 -13.38 0.75
CA HIS A 120 -2.61 -12.36 -0.05
C HIS A 120 -1.79 -11.92 -1.27
N ALA A 121 -0.48 -11.70 -1.12
CA ALA A 121 0.39 -11.33 -2.25
C ALA A 121 0.39 -12.42 -3.35
N GLY A 122 0.42 -13.70 -2.95
CA GLY A 122 0.32 -14.82 -3.88
C GLY A 122 -1.04 -14.88 -4.58
N ASP A 123 -2.12 -14.81 -3.81
CA ASP A 123 -3.49 -14.89 -4.31
C ASP A 123 -3.83 -13.81 -5.35
N ILE A 124 -3.32 -12.60 -5.17
CA ILE A 124 -3.54 -11.50 -6.12
C ILE A 124 -2.54 -11.49 -7.29
N GLY A 125 -1.56 -12.39 -7.33
CA GLY A 125 -0.65 -12.55 -8.44
C GLY A 125 0.51 -11.54 -8.47
N ILE A 126 1.14 -11.28 -7.34
CA ILE A 126 2.46 -10.61 -7.27
C ILE A 126 3.52 -11.58 -7.81
N ASP A 127 4.42 -11.10 -8.66
CA ASP A 127 5.41 -11.96 -9.31
C ASP A 127 6.55 -12.38 -8.40
N LEU A 128 7.01 -11.46 -7.53
CA LEU A 128 8.09 -11.73 -6.57
C LEU A 128 7.85 -11.01 -5.25
N VAL A 129 7.99 -11.72 -4.14
CA VAL A 129 8.01 -11.17 -2.79
C VAL A 129 9.41 -11.34 -2.18
N CYS A 130 10.04 -10.25 -1.76
CA CYS A 130 11.27 -10.23 -0.99
C CYS A 130 10.95 -9.84 0.46
N GLY A 131 10.98 -10.79 1.38
CA GLY A 131 10.76 -10.57 2.81
C GLY A 131 12.07 -10.27 3.54
N ILE A 132 12.12 -9.20 4.33
CA ILE A 132 13.31 -8.78 5.09
C ILE A 132 12.98 -8.72 6.57
N GLY A 133 13.67 -9.51 7.38
CA GLY A 133 13.48 -9.59 8.82
C GLY A 133 13.04 -10.97 9.30
N GLU A 134 12.97 -11.17 10.60
CA GLU A 134 12.75 -12.50 11.18
C GLU A 134 11.30 -12.98 11.00
N LEU A 135 10.31 -12.10 11.20
CA LEU A 135 8.89 -12.43 11.00
C LEU A 135 8.51 -12.53 9.52
N SER A 136 9.25 -11.86 8.66
CA SER A 136 9.07 -11.93 7.20
C SER A 136 9.37 -13.31 6.61
N LYS A 137 9.91 -14.26 7.37
CA LYS A 137 9.95 -15.69 6.99
C LYS A 137 8.56 -16.25 6.77
N GLU A 138 7.63 -15.96 7.67
CA GLU A 138 6.25 -16.42 7.58
C GLU A 138 5.54 -15.77 6.38
N LEU A 139 5.82 -14.48 6.12
CA LEU A 139 5.31 -13.77 4.95
C LEU A 139 5.80 -14.44 3.64
N VAL A 140 7.08 -14.76 3.55
CA VAL A 140 7.66 -15.47 2.40
C VAL A 140 7.06 -16.87 2.26
N ALA A 141 6.82 -17.59 3.36
CA ALA A 141 6.16 -18.89 3.34
C ALA A 141 4.74 -18.79 2.77
N GLY A 142 3.93 -17.85 3.28
CA GLY A 142 2.59 -17.61 2.77
C GLY A 142 2.56 -17.26 1.28
N ALA A 143 3.43 -16.37 0.82
CA ALA A 143 3.53 -15.99 -0.59
C ALA A 143 3.91 -17.21 -1.48
N SER A 144 4.88 -18.00 -1.03
CA SER A 144 5.34 -19.18 -1.79
C SER A 144 4.27 -20.27 -1.87
N GLU A 145 3.56 -20.56 -0.78
CA GLU A 145 2.48 -21.56 -0.74
C GLU A 145 1.29 -21.15 -1.62
N HIS A 146 1.09 -19.86 -1.85
CA HIS A 146 0.05 -19.29 -2.71
C HIS A 146 0.55 -18.93 -4.13
N GLY A 147 1.69 -19.53 -4.55
CA GLY A 147 2.13 -19.52 -5.94
C GLY A 147 2.96 -18.32 -6.38
N CYS A 148 3.39 -17.45 -5.46
CA CYS A 148 4.29 -16.35 -5.73
C CYS A 148 5.76 -16.81 -5.62
N GLU A 149 6.64 -16.33 -6.50
CA GLU A 149 8.08 -16.44 -6.26
C GLU A 149 8.41 -15.63 -5.00
N ALA A 150 9.11 -16.23 -4.03
CA ALA A 150 9.39 -15.55 -2.78
C ALA A 150 10.79 -15.83 -2.25
N LYS A 151 11.44 -14.80 -1.70
CA LYS A 151 12.81 -14.90 -1.16
C LYS A 151 12.91 -14.16 0.17
N TRP A 152 13.47 -14.84 1.15
CA TRP A 152 13.70 -14.28 2.48
C TRP A 152 15.14 -13.80 2.66
N PHE A 153 15.30 -12.69 3.40
CA PHE A 153 16.57 -12.10 3.78
C PHE A 153 16.57 -11.78 5.27
N PRO A 154 17.60 -12.22 6.02
CA PRO A 154 17.69 -11.95 7.46
C PRO A 154 17.85 -10.46 7.76
N ALA A 155 18.53 -9.71 6.89
CA ALA A 155 18.77 -8.29 7.05
C ALA A 155 18.72 -7.53 5.72
N LYS A 156 18.52 -6.23 5.81
CA LYS A 156 18.51 -5.32 4.65
C LYS A 156 19.80 -5.39 3.83
N ALA A 157 20.97 -5.60 4.49
CA ALA A 157 22.25 -5.71 3.81
C ALA A 157 22.30 -6.90 2.86
N ASP A 158 21.71 -8.04 3.26
CA ASP A 158 21.67 -9.26 2.45
C ASP A 158 20.81 -9.06 1.21
N PHE A 159 19.64 -8.43 1.36
CA PHE A 159 18.80 -8.06 0.22
C PHE A 159 19.53 -7.11 -0.75
N LEU A 160 20.19 -6.07 -0.25
CA LEU A 160 20.89 -5.08 -1.09
C LEU A 160 22.02 -5.71 -1.90
N ALA A 161 22.68 -6.75 -1.37
CA ALA A 161 23.72 -7.47 -2.09
C ALA A 161 23.21 -8.22 -3.33
N GLU A 162 21.95 -8.67 -3.29
CA GLU A 162 21.33 -9.43 -4.37
C GLU A 162 20.32 -8.62 -5.21
N MET A 163 19.90 -7.47 -4.74
CA MET A 163 18.80 -6.65 -5.32
C MET A 163 18.92 -6.48 -6.84
N LYS A 164 20.12 -6.23 -7.36
CA LYS A 164 20.36 -6.00 -8.80
C LYS A 164 20.04 -7.21 -9.69
N HIS A 165 19.93 -8.38 -9.12
CA HIS A 165 19.60 -9.62 -9.84
C HIS A 165 18.13 -9.98 -9.69
N LEU A 166 17.42 -9.34 -8.76
CA LEU A 166 16.04 -9.61 -8.44
C LEU A 166 15.07 -8.61 -9.07
N ILE A 167 15.51 -7.35 -9.22
CA ILE A 167 14.71 -6.22 -9.71
C ILE A 167 15.22 -5.72 -11.05
#